data_01535d78b6ca623a33cdd35016fb6f04
#
_entry.id   01535d78b6ca623a33cdd35016fb6f04
#
_cell.length_a   1.000
_cell.length_b   1.000
_cell.length_c   1.000
_cell.angle_alpha   90.00
_cell.angle_beta   90.00
_cell.angle_gamma   90.00
#
_symmetry.space_group_name_H-M   'P 1'
#
loop_
_entity.id
_entity.type
_entity.pdbx_description
1 polymer ?
#
loop_
_entity_poly.entity_id
_entity_poly.type
_entity_poly.pdbx_seq_one_letter_code
_entity_poly.pdbx_strand_id
1 'polypeptide(L)'
;MRRIGWAMMLWLGVAAPALAAEPVVQTFPVPVERAWSTTEAVLKHLGWDIDKADRAIGWITTDSRRVEGEDYGVYAKGTRHRLRVHLKAAGDNRTTISVERSVFKRERILWMDKDEPVTTQDQTVEKSVLSAIGKSL
;
A
#
# COMPACT_ATOMS: atom_id res chain seq x y z
N MET A 1 -20.85 18.48 45.65
CA MET A 1 -20.46 18.39 45.07
C MET A 1 -19.76 17.87 44.32
N ARG A 2 -19.45 17.59 43.73
CA ARG A 2 -18.91 17.04 43.02
C ARG A 2 -18.07 16.81 42.36
N ARG A 3 -17.55 16.37 41.93
CA ARG A 3 -16.81 16.09 41.32
C ARG A 3 -16.27 15.49 40.71
N ILE A 4 -15.70 15.22 40.02
CA ILE A 4 -15.24 14.79 39.35
C ILE A 4 -14.41 14.17 38.92
N GLY A 5 -13.99 13.55 38.58
CA GLY A 5 -13.17 12.82 38.29
C GLY A 5 -12.59 12.66 37.03
N TRP A 6 -12.25 12.60 36.65
CA TRP A 6 -11.83 12.43 35.55
C TRP A 6 -10.91 11.63 35.17
N ALA A 7 -10.82 11.10 34.56
CA ALA A 7 -10.17 10.15 34.05
C ALA A 7 -9.19 10.45 33.19
N MET A 8 -8.48 10.26 33.29
CA MET A 8 -7.55 10.42 32.51
C MET A 8 -7.15 9.48 31.75
N MET A 9 -7.19 9.36 30.81
CA MET A 9 -6.88 8.54 29.93
C MET A 9 -5.64 8.50 29.46
N LEU A 10 -5.12 7.62 29.58
CA LEU A 10 -3.98 7.42 29.15
C LEU A 10 -3.72 6.86 28.02
N TRP A 11 -3.18 7.02 27.18
CA TRP A 11 -2.83 6.73 26.11
C TRP A 11 -1.62 6.29 25.78
N LEU A 12 -1.43 5.38 25.68
CA LEU A 12 -0.33 4.83 25.36
C LEU A 12 -0.19 4.63 24.13
N GLY A 13 0.05 5.34 23.41
CA GLY A 13 0.23 5.10 22.14
C GLY A 13 1.40 4.36 21.88
N VAL A 14 1.29 3.29 21.42
CA VAL A 14 2.37 2.64 21.08
C VAL A 14 2.57 2.78 19.74
N ALA A 15 3.42 3.30 19.28
CA ALA A 15 3.67 3.42 17.95
C ALA A 15 4.47 2.33 17.48
N ALA A 16 3.97 1.45 16.89
CA ALA A 16 4.75 0.53 16.14
C ALA A 16 5.39 1.30 14.99
N PRO A 17 6.63 1.15 14.75
CA PRO A 17 7.25 1.80 13.63
C PRO A 17 6.66 1.24 12.37
N ALA A 18 6.01 2.03 11.63
CA ALA A 18 5.52 1.63 10.35
C ALA A 18 6.71 1.53 9.42
N LEU A 19 6.97 0.36 8.92
CA LEU A 19 8.04 0.16 7.96
C LEU A 19 7.59 0.45 6.53
N ALA A 20 6.31 0.63 6.31
CA ALA A 20 5.76 1.04 5.03
C ALA A 20 5.34 2.49 5.09
N ALA A 21 5.30 3.15 3.98
CA ALA A 21 4.72 4.48 3.90
C ALA A 21 3.26 4.39 4.31
N GLU A 22 2.72 5.45 4.87
CA GLU A 22 1.31 5.48 5.21
C GLU A 22 0.47 5.29 3.95
N PRO A 23 -0.65 4.58 4.04
CA PRO A 23 -1.52 4.41 2.88
C PRO A 23 -2.06 5.74 2.38
N VAL A 24 -2.18 5.86 1.08
CA VAL A 24 -2.89 6.98 0.47
C VAL A 24 -4.29 6.50 0.14
N VAL A 25 -5.29 7.26 0.55
CA VAL A 25 -6.69 6.87 0.49
C VAL A 25 -7.48 7.85 -0.34
N GLN A 26 -8.37 7.34 -1.18
CA GLN A 26 -9.27 8.18 -1.97
C GLN A 26 -10.59 7.46 -2.17
N THR A 27 -11.69 8.21 -2.15
CA THR A 27 -13.02 7.67 -2.39
C THR A 27 -13.49 8.07 -3.79
N PHE A 28 -14.05 7.10 -4.50
CA PHE A 28 -14.54 7.30 -5.87
C PHE A 28 -16.05 7.05 -5.94
N PRO A 29 -16.79 7.79 -6.76
CA PRO A 29 -18.24 7.65 -6.85
C PRO A 29 -18.65 6.52 -7.80
N VAL A 30 -18.18 5.33 -7.54
CA VAL A 30 -18.51 4.12 -8.33
C VAL A 30 -18.69 2.92 -7.41
N PRO A 31 -19.48 1.91 -7.85
CA PRO A 31 -19.65 0.71 -7.03
C PRO A 31 -18.33 -0.09 -6.94
N VAL A 32 -18.24 -0.89 -5.90
CA VAL A 32 -17.00 -1.62 -5.59
C VAL A 32 -16.62 -2.60 -6.71
N GLU A 33 -17.56 -3.20 -7.39
CA GLU A 33 -17.25 -4.13 -8.48
C GLU A 33 -16.55 -3.43 -9.63
N ARG A 34 -17.02 -2.24 -9.96
CA ARG A 34 -16.37 -1.45 -11.02
C ARG A 34 -15.01 -0.96 -10.57
N ALA A 35 -14.91 -0.49 -9.35
CA ALA A 35 -13.65 -0.05 -8.79
C ALA A 35 -12.63 -1.20 -8.77
N TRP A 36 -13.06 -2.39 -8.42
CA TRP A 36 -12.20 -3.58 -8.39
C TRP A 36 -11.64 -3.91 -9.77
N SER A 37 -12.52 -4.04 -10.76
CA SER A 37 -12.10 -4.39 -12.12
C SER A 37 -11.15 -3.33 -12.69
N THR A 38 -11.45 -2.05 -12.46
CA THR A 38 -10.62 -0.97 -12.94
C THR A 38 -9.25 -0.97 -12.23
N THR A 39 -9.24 -1.22 -10.93
CA THR A 39 -7.98 -1.29 -10.17
C THR A 39 -7.09 -2.41 -10.67
N GLU A 40 -7.65 -3.60 -10.90
CA GLU A 40 -6.87 -4.70 -11.46
C GLU A 40 -6.29 -4.35 -12.82
N ALA A 41 -7.09 -3.75 -13.70
CA ALA A 41 -6.64 -3.37 -15.03
C ALA A 41 -5.55 -2.30 -14.98
N VAL A 42 -5.71 -1.30 -14.12
CA VAL A 42 -4.74 -0.23 -13.97
C VAL A 42 -3.40 -0.76 -13.44
N LEU A 43 -3.43 -1.61 -12.42
CA LEU A 43 -2.21 -2.20 -11.88
C LEU A 43 -1.45 -2.97 -12.97
N LYS A 44 -2.15 -3.77 -13.75
CA LYS A 44 -1.51 -4.51 -14.84
C LYS A 44 -0.96 -3.57 -15.91
N HIS A 45 -1.72 -2.56 -16.25
CA HIS A 45 -1.28 -1.58 -17.25
C HIS A 45 -0.03 -0.81 -16.80
N LEU A 46 0.08 -0.53 -15.53
CA LEU A 46 1.26 0.14 -14.97
C LEU A 46 2.45 -0.82 -14.75
N GLY A 47 2.28 -2.07 -15.08
CA GLY A 47 3.37 -3.04 -14.99
C GLY A 47 3.48 -3.78 -13.67
N TRP A 48 2.44 -3.69 -12.83
CA TRP A 48 2.43 -4.44 -11.58
C TRP A 48 1.82 -5.83 -11.81
N ASP A 49 2.52 -6.85 -11.37
CA ASP A 49 1.99 -8.20 -11.43
C ASP A 49 1.19 -8.48 -10.17
N ILE A 50 -0.04 -8.93 -10.32
CA ILE A 50 -0.89 -9.22 -9.19
C ILE A 50 -0.51 -10.59 -8.63
N ASP A 51 -0.12 -10.63 -7.36
CA ASP A 51 0.22 -11.86 -6.66
C ASP A 51 -1.02 -12.49 -6.07
N LYS A 52 -1.82 -11.72 -5.34
CA LYS A 52 -3.04 -12.21 -4.72
C LYS A 52 -4.15 -11.19 -4.86
N ALA A 53 -5.34 -11.66 -5.12
CA ALA A 53 -6.52 -10.81 -5.18
C ALA A 53 -7.69 -11.54 -4.54
N ASP A 54 -8.26 -10.97 -3.48
CA ASP A 54 -9.38 -11.55 -2.78
C ASP A 54 -10.51 -10.53 -2.70
N ARG A 55 -11.51 -10.70 -3.56
CA ARG A 55 -12.65 -9.79 -3.61
C ARG A 55 -13.49 -9.82 -2.34
N ALA A 56 -13.57 -10.96 -1.68
CA ALA A 56 -14.43 -11.09 -0.50
C ALA A 56 -13.98 -10.17 0.61
N ILE A 57 -12.69 -9.97 0.76
CA ILE A 57 -12.15 -9.08 1.78
C ILE A 57 -11.57 -7.79 1.21
N GLY A 58 -11.60 -7.64 -0.09
CA GLY A 58 -11.22 -6.38 -0.75
C GLY A 58 -9.73 -6.08 -0.83
N TRP A 59 -8.88 -7.11 -0.87
CA TRP A 59 -7.43 -6.90 -0.95
C TRP A 59 -6.83 -7.37 -2.25
N ILE A 60 -5.93 -6.55 -2.78
CA ILE A 60 -5.06 -6.91 -3.90
C ILE A 60 -3.63 -6.67 -3.44
N THR A 61 -2.78 -7.67 -3.63
CA THR A 61 -1.35 -7.56 -3.33
C THR A 61 -0.57 -7.85 -4.60
N THR A 62 0.43 -7.05 -4.89
CA THR A 62 1.28 -7.26 -6.07
C THR A 62 2.55 -7.99 -5.70
N ASP A 63 3.19 -8.57 -6.70
CA ASP A 63 4.56 -9.02 -6.55
C ASP A 63 5.47 -7.82 -6.38
N SER A 64 6.63 -8.03 -5.83
CA SER A 64 7.61 -6.97 -5.70
C SER A 64 8.31 -6.73 -7.03
N ARG A 65 8.71 -5.50 -7.25
CA ARG A 65 9.52 -5.14 -8.42
C ARG A 65 10.58 -4.13 -8.02
N ARG A 66 11.60 -3.99 -8.84
CA ARG A 66 12.69 -3.08 -8.55
C ARG A 66 12.22 -1.63 -8.62
N VAL A 67 12.77 -0.81 -7.74
CA VAL A 67 12.59 0.62 -7.83
C VAL A 67 13.62 1.14 -8.81
N GLU A 68 13.20 1.82 -9.86
CA GLU A 68 14.11 2.32 -10.87
C GLU A 68 15.11 3.30 -10.30
N GLY A 69 16.35 3.17 -10.74
CA GLY A 69 17.42 4.10 -10.36
C GLY A 69 18.04 3.84 -9.00
N GLU A 70 17.61 2.78 -8.30
CA GLU A 70 18.15 2.51 -6.99
C GLU A 70 18.84 1.17 -6.90
N ASP A 71 19.93 1.00 -7.63
CA ASP A 71 20.77 -0.17 -7.51
C ASP A 71 22.02 0.20 -6.74
N TYR A 72 22.18 -0.41 -5.58
CA TYR A 72 23.31 -0.08 -4.74
C TYR A 72 24.23 -1.28 -4.55
N GLY A 73 25.43 -1.17 -5.03
CA GLY A 73 26.50 -2.10 -4.73
C GLY A 73 26.48 -3.43 -5.46
N VAL A 74 27.60 -4.14 -5.35
CA VAL A 74 27.83 -5.38 -6.09
C VAL A 74 27.01 -6.54 -5.54
N TYR A 75 26.74 -6.51 -4.24
CA TYR A 75 26.02 -7.59 -3.61
C TYR A 75 24.55 -7.30 -3.36
N ALA A 76 24.14 -6.08 -3.55
CA ALA A 76 22.74 -5.71 -3.34
C ALA A 76 21.96 -6.05 -4.59
N LYS A 77 20.82 -6.69 -4.42
CA LYS A 77 19.91 -6.92 -5.53
C LYS A 77 19.01 -5.73 -5.77
N GLY A 78 19.31 -4.62 -5.13
CA GLY A 78 18.58 -3.38 -5.31
C GLY A 78 17.40 -3.25 -4.38
N THR A 79 16.78 -2.09 -4.46
CA THR A 79 15.59 -1.77 -3.67
C THR A 79 14.38 -2.25 -4.46
N ARG A 80 13.47 -2.89 -3.76
CA ARG A 80 12.24 -3.42 -4.35
C ARG A 80 11.04 -2.84 -3.63
N HIS A 81 9.92 -2.81 -4.30
CA HIS A 81 8.68 -2.36 -3.68
C HIS A 81 7.50 -3.24 -4.13
N ARG A 82 6.47 -3.28 -3.31
CA ARG A 82 5.22 -3.95 -3.64
C ARG A 82 4.06 -3.12 -3.14
N LEU A 83 2.91 -3.30 -3.76
CA LEU A 83 1.71 -2.58 -3.37
C LEU A 83 0.70 -3.51 -2.70
N ARG A 84 -0.01 -2.96 -1.73
CA ARG A 84 -1.21 -3.57 -1.18
C ARG A 84 -2.33 -2.58 -1.38
N VAL A 85 -3.39 -3.01 -2.00
CA VAL A 85 -4.53 -2.15 -2.30
C VAL A 85 -5.76 -2.71 -1.63
N HIS A 86 -6.46 -1.87 -0.88
CA HIS A 86 -7.70 -2.26 -0.21
C HIS A 86 -8.86 -1.47 -0.79
N LEU A 87 -9.92 -2.17 -1.18
CA LEU A 87 -11.12 -1.57 -1.69
C LEU A 87 -12.26 -1.87 -0.75
N LYS A 88 -12.95 -0.82 -0.32
CA LYS A 88 -14.04 -0.96 0.63
C LYS A 88 -15.22 -0.13 0.17
N ALA A 89 -16.41 -0.71 0.19
CA ALA A 89 -17.62 0.04 -0.11
C ALA A 89 -17.81 1.15 0.94
N ALA A 90 -18.04 2.36 0.48
CA ALA A 90 -18.18 3.53 1.34
C ALA A 90 -19.59 4.12 1.27
N GLY A 91 -20.57 3.28 1.07
CA GLY A 91 -21.95 3.68 0.87
C GLY A 91 -22.43 3.27 -0.50
N ASP A 92 -23.60 3.74 -0.89
CA ASP A 92 -24.19 3.38 -2.16
C ASP A 92 -23.36 3.93 -3.31
N ASN A 93 -22.93 3.08 -4.18
CA ASN A 93 -22.17 3.45 -5.37
C ASN A 93 -20.92 4.28 -5.07
N ARG A 94 -20.29 4.03 -3.94
CA ARG A 94 -19.02 4.70 -3.60
C ARG A 94 -18.04 3.68 -3.06
N THR A 95 -16.79 3.86 -3.41
CA THR A 95 -15.73 2.94 -2.99
C THR A 95 -14.53 3.72 -2.50
N THR A 96 -14.01 3.35 -1.35
CA THR A 96 -12.78 3.90 -0.83
C THR A 96 -11.65 2.95 -1.20
N ILE A 97 -10.62 3.49 -1.84
CA ILE A 97 -9.44 2.73 -2.24
C ILE A 97 -8.25 3.24 -1.47
N SER A 98 -7.54 2.32 -0.83
CA SER A 98 -6.34 2.62 -0.06
C SER A 98 -5.17 1.92 -0.74
N VAL A 99 -4.10 2.64 -1.01
CA VAL A 99 -2.89 2.09 -1.61
C VAL A 99 -1.73 2.25 -0.63
N GLU A 100 -1.11 1.13 -0.29
CA GLU A 100 0.01 1.09 0.63
C GLU A 100 1.20 0.49 -0.09
N ARG A 101 2.37 1.07 0.07
CA ARG A 101 3.58 0.58 -0.58
C ARG A 101 4.62 0.19 0.44
N SER A 102 5.10 -1.03 0.34
CA SER A 102 6.21 -1.50 1.15
C SER A 102 7.48 -1.44 0.33
N VAL A 103 8.54 -0.92 0.89
CA VAL A 103 9.85 -0.82 0.26
C VAL A 103 10.85 -1.63 1.07
N PHE A 104 11.68 -2.39 0.40
CA PHE A 104 12.70 -3.19 1.07
C PHE A 104 13.93 -3.36 0.19
N LYS A 105 15.08 -3.60 0.84
CA LYS A 105 16.29 -3.94 0.15
C LYS A 105 16.41 -5.44 0.13
N ARG A 106 16.73 -5.99 -1.00
CA ARG A 106 17.00 -7.42 -1.11
C ARG A 106 18.50 -7.62 -1.26
N GLU A 107 19.09 -8.34 -0.31
CA GLU A 107 20.49 -8.65 -0.32
C GLU A 107 20.68 -10.15 -0.44
N ARG A 108 21.72 -10.56 -1.14
CA ARG A 108 22.05 -11.97 -1.18
C ARG A 108 23.27 -12.20 -0.30
N ILE A 109 23.07 -13.01 0.73
CA ILE A 109 24.13 -13.39 1.63
C ILE A 109 24.35 -14.88 1.40
N LEU A 110 25.48 -15.25 0.82
CA LEU A 110 25.77 -16.61 0.43
C LEU A 110 24.70 -17.11 -0.54
N TRP A 111 23.91 -18.11 -0.15
CA TRP A 111 22.84 -18.63 -0.98
C TRP A 111 21.44 -18.17 -0.52
N MET A 112 21.38 -17.24 0.42
CA MET A 112 20.10 -16.78 0.95
C MET A 112 19.82 -15.37 0.52
N ASP A 113 18.58 -15.10 0.15
CA ASP A 113 18.10 -13.75 -0.06
C ASP A 113 17.56 -13.24 1.26
N LYS A 114 17.98 -12.04 1.63
CA LYS A 114 17.52 -11.39 2.85
C LYS A 114 16.83 -10.10 2.47
N ASP A 115 15.60 -9.93 2.91
CA ASP A 115 14.84 -8.71 2.67
C ASP A 115 14.89 -7.85 3.94
N GLU A 116 15.28 -6.59 3.76
CA GLU A 116 15.39 -5.66 4.85
C GLU A 116 14.46 -4.47 4.59
N PRO A 117 13.49 -4.20 5.47
CA PRO A 117 12.57 -3.09 5.26
C PRO A 117 13.26 -1.75 5.22
N VAL A 118 12.74 -0.87 4.37
CA VAL A 118 13.26 0.49 4.23
C VAL A 118 12.11 1.45 4.49
N THR A 119 12.33 2.43 5.34
CA THR A 119 11.33 3.45 5.60
C THR A 119 11.37 4.50 4.50
N THR A 120 10.22 4.86 3.99
CA THR A 120 10.11 5.92 3.00
C THR A 120 8.91 6.80 3.29
N GLN A 121 9.02 8.07 2.98
CA GLN A 121 7.92 9.01 3.10
C GLN A 121 7.41 9.44 1.73
N ASP A 122 8.03 8.95 0.67
CA ASP A 122 7.62 9.27 -0.68
C ASP A 122 6.36 8.49 -1.03
N GLN A 123 5.31 9.20 -1.40
CA GLN A 123 4.02 8.62 -1.77
C GLN A 123 3.66 8.85 -3.24
N THR A 124 4.63 9.18 -4.05
CA THR A 124 4.41 9.46 -5.47
C THR A 124 3.80 8.28 -6.21
N VAL A 125 4.26 7.07 -5.92
CA VAL A 125 3.75 5.86 -6.58
C VAL A 125 2.29 5.61 -6.20
N GLU A 126 1.97 5.70 -4.92
CA GLU A 126 0.61 5.48 -4.43
C GLU A 126 -0.37 6.48 -5.04
N LYS A 127 0.03 7.74 -5.08
CA LYS A 127 -0.79 8.80 -5.68
C LYS A 127 -0.95 8.62 -7.18
N SER A 128 0.09 8.17 -7.86
CA SER A 128 0.03 7.88 -9.30
C SER A 128 -0.94 6.76 -9.61
N VAL A 129 -0.95 5.71 -8.79
CA VAL A 129 -1.88 4.60 -8.96
C VAL A 129 -3.32 5.08 -8.79
N LEU A 130 -3.59 5.83 -7.73
CA LEU A 130 -4.94 6.36 -7.48
C LEU A 130 -5.40 7.33 -8.59
N SER A 131 -4.49 8.16 -9.09
CA SER A 131 -4.78 9.05 -10.20
C SER A 131 -5.12 8.26 -11.46
N ALA A 132 -4.38 7.22 -11.76
CA ALA A 132 -4.63 6.38 -12.93
C ALA A 132 -5.97 5.65 -12.80
N ILE A 133 -6.33 5.18 -11.61
CA ILE A 133 -7.63 4.57 -11.36
C ILE A 133 -8.73 5.60 -11.62
N GLY A 134 -8.61 6.78 -11.07
CA GLY A 134 -9.60 7.83 -11.25
C GLY A 134 -9.82 8.21 -12.71
N LYS A 135 -8.76 8.24 -13.51
CA LYS A 135 -8.87 8.54 -14.94
C LYS A 135 -9.52 7.42 -15.74
N SER A 136 -9.51 6.21 -15.21
CA SER A 136 -10.02 5.04 -15.91
C SER A 136 -11.46 4.70 -15.51
N LEU A 137 -12.00 5.36 -14.51
CA LEU A 137 -13.38 5.12 -14.05
C LEU A 137 -14.42 5.90 -14.85
#